data_0c4f7149144661e0c13b5ff9f53bde83
#
_entry.id   0c4f7149144661e0c13b5ff9f53bde83
#
_cell.length_a   1.000
_cell.length_b   1.000
_cell.length_c   1.000
_cell.angle_alpha   90.00
_cell.angle_beta   90.00
_cell.angle_gamma   90.00
#
_symmetry.space_group_name_H-M   'P 1'
#
loop_
_entity.id
_entity.type
_entity.pdbx_description
1 polymer ?
#
loop_
_entity_poly.entity_id
_entity_poly.type
_entity_poly.pdbx_seq_one_letter_code
_entity_poly.pdbx_strand_id
1 'polypeptide(L)'
;MKNKILIIEDNHDVRENLSELLTLSGFETFTAANGKLGVEAAMAQTPDLILCDIMMPEMDGYAVLRILSKNEPLSSVPFIFLTAKTELADVRRGMTLGADDYITKPFDDVELLDTVEMRIKKHKAQGAHNNSPHAIINLPTGEQIIRSLPETLMEGEARLIRKKDLLFAEGQTCRYVFVIQSGRAIATKIDNYAKEVVTRLYQYPVIIGVASAFAGNRYQETVKAFEDLEVIPIRKDDFISHVLHDPSSASYFLQQMASYQVQADEKLLLQAFGSVRMKLAATLADLYSFYEENNMAVIPVSREDLASMAGTAKETIIRCLSEFKEEGLVTIQGSDIIISSIQKLAELRY
;
A
#
# COMPACT_ATOMS: atom_id res chain seq x y z
N MET A 1 18.96 -19.94 15.79
CA MET A 1 18.19 -19.78 17.03
C MET A 1 16.77 -20.24 16.74
N LYS A 2 16.09 -20.88 17.72
CA LYS A 2 14.67 -21.22 17.57
C LYS A 2 13.83 -19.97 17.69
N ASN A 3 12.72 -19.88 16.95
CA ASN A 3 11.79 -18.77 17.05
C ASN A 3 10.99 -18.88 18.36
N LYS A 4 10.82 -17.75 19.05
CA LYS A 4 10.10 -17.65 20.32
C LYS A 4 8.65 -17.27 20.08
N ILE A 5 7.71 -18.06 20.56
CA ILE A 5 6.27 -17.82 20.46
C ILE A 5 5.68 -17.61 21.85
N LEU A 6 5.01 -16.47 22.05
CA LEU A 6 4.22 -16.22 23.24
C LEU A 6 2.78 -16.68 23.01
N ILE A 7 2.24 -17.51 23.91
CA ILE A 7 0.86 -17.97 23.90
C ILE A 7 0.13 -17.34 25.08
N ILE A 8 -0.91 -16.56 24.81
CA ILE A 8 -1.74 -15.91 25.83
C ILE A 8 -3.14 -16.50 25.74
N GLU A 9 -3.49 -17.35 26.71
CA GLU A 9 -4.71 -18.14 26.70
C GLU A 9 -5.11 -18.43 28.15
N ASP A 10 -6.35 -18.17 28.55
CA ASP A 10 -6.80 -18.38 29.93
C ASP A 10 -7.12 -19.83 30.21
N ASN A 11 -7.61 -20.58 29.20
CA ASN A 11 -7.87 -22.00 29.33
C ASN A 11 -6.54 -22.81 29.42
N HIS A 12 -6.31 -23.46 30.55
CA HIS A 12 -5.09 -24.22 30.79
C HIS A 12 -4.84 -25.32 29.76
N ASP A 13 -5.87 -26.10 29.41
CA ASP A 13 -5.72 -27.26 28.53
C ASP A 13 -5.41 -26.83 27.10
N VAL A 14 -6.07 -25.75 26.61
CA VAL A 14 -5.80 -25.17 25.29
C VAL A 14 -4.38 -24.58 25.24
N ARG A 15 -3.97 -23.89 26.29
CA ARG A 15 -2.64 -23.30 26.40
C ARG A 15 -1.52 -24.33 26.37
N GLU A 16 -1.67 -25.42 27.13
CA GLU A 16 -0.69 -26.51 27.16
C GLU A 16 -0.64 -27.28 25.84
N ASN A 17 -1.79 -27.60 25.22
CA ASN A 17 -1.84 -28.26 23.93
C ASN A 17 -1.15 -27.40 22.81
N LEU A 18 -1.39 -26.11 22.79
CA LEU A 18 -0.72 -25.20 21.87
C LEU A 18 0.79 -25.16 22.10
N SER A 19 1.20 -25.09 23.35
CA SER A 19 2.63 -25.08 23.73
C SER A 19 3.32 -26.38 23.32
N GLU A 20 2.70 -27.53 23.55
CA GLU A 20 3.23 -28.84 23.15
C GLU A 20 3.34 -28.97 21.64
N LEU A 21 2.28 -28.66 20.89
CA LEU A 21 2.23 -28.71 19.44
C LEU A 21 3.35 -27.85 18.81
N LEU A 22 3.48 -26.60 19.24
CA LEU A 22 4.48 -25.67 18.71
C LEU A 22 5.92 -26.09 19.12
N THR A 23 6.09 -26.62 20.31
CA THR A 23 7.41 -27.13 20.77
C THR A 23 7.83 -28.36 19.98
N LEU A 24 6.93 -29.30 19.69
CA LEU A 24 7.17 -30.45 18.82
C LEU A 24 7.51 -30.02 17.38
N SER A 25 6.94 -28.93 16.92
CA SER A 25 7.23 -28.33 15.60
C SER A 25 8.52 -27.48 15.56
N GLY A 26 9.29 -27.48 16.67
CA GLY A 26 10.64 -26.88 16.71
C GLY A 26 10.71 -25.43 17.18
N PHE A 27 9.61 -24.84 17.63
CA PHE A 27 9.57 -23.50 18.23
C PHE A 27 9.99 -23.52 19.71
N GLU A 28 10.36 -22.37 20.24
CA GLU A 28 10.52 -22.13 21.69
C GLU A 28 9.26 -21.41 22.18
N THR A 29 8.51 -22.00 23.10
CA THR A 29 7.25 -21.44 23.56
C THR A 29 7.35 -20.92 24.98
N PHE A 30 6.65 -19.85 25.30
CA PHE A 30 6.37 -19.40 26.66
C PHE A 30 4.92 -18.93 26.73
N THR A 31 4.31 -19.09 27.89
CA THR A 31 2.86 -19.02 28.04
C THR A 31 2.45 -17.99 29.09
N ALA A 32 1.26 -17.40 28.93
CA ALA A 32 0.63 -16.52 29.90
C ALA A 32 -0.86 -16.87 30.06
N ALA A 33 -1.35 -16.87 31.29
CA ALA A 33 -2.70 -17.32 31.64
C ALA A 33 -3.76 -16.18 31.56
N ASN A 34 -3.37 -14.97 31.26
CA ASN A 34 -4.26 -13.83 31.03
C ASN A 34 -3.54 -12.71 30.26
N GLY A 35 -4.29 -11.71 29.80
CA GLY A 35 -3.73 -10.60 29.03
C GLY A 35 -2.68 -9.78 29.76
N LYS A 36 -2.83 -9.56 31.08
CA LYS A 36 -1.86 -8.79 31.87
C LYS A 36 -0.51 -9.50 31.95
N LEU A 37 -0.51 -10.78 32.30
CA LEU A 37 0.72 -11.60 32.31
C LEU A 37 1.32 -11.73 30.91
N GLY A 38 0.47 -11.75 29.86
CA GLY A 38 0.89 -11.74 28.46
C GLY A 38 1.68 -10.51 28.08
N VAL A 39 1.21 -9.31 28.47
CA VAL A 39 1.91 -8.06 28.25
C VAL A 39 3.25 -8.03 28.99
N GLU A 40 3.27 -8.45 30.27
CA GLU A 40 4.50 -8.53 31.07
C GLU A 40 5.52 -9.50 30.44
N ALA A 41 5.07 -10.69 30.02
CA ALA A 41 5.92 -11.70 29.37
C ALA A 41 6.48 -11.22 28.01
N ALA A 42 5.66 -10.55 27.20
CA ALA A 42 6.09 -9.98 25.93
C ALA A 42 7.19 -8.93 26.12
N MET A 43 7.03 -8.05 27.11
CA MET A 43 8.04 -7.02 27.45
C MET A 43 9.34 -7.61 27.97
N ALA A 44 9.27 -8.73 28.73
CA ALA A 44 10.44 -9.36 29.33
C ALA A 44 11.28 -10.17 28.33
N GLN A 45 10.65 -10.83 27.35
CA GLN A 45 11.33 -11.82 26.51
C GLN A 45 11.28 -11.53 25.00
N THR A 46 10.60 -10.50 24.56
CA THR A 46 10.42 -10.09 23.15
C THR A 46 10.21 -11.28 22.21
N PRO A 47 8.98 -11.77 22.01
CA PRO A 47 8.68 -12.91 21.16
C PRO A 47 8.88 -12.60 19.68
N ASP A 48 9.06 -13.65 18.85
CA ASP A 48 9.04 -13.57 17.39
C ASP A 48 7.61 -13.62 16.83
N LEU A 49 6.61 -14.07 17.65
CA LEU A 49 5.19 -14.10 17.32
C LEU A 49 4.36 -14.24 18.60
N ILE A 50 3.16 -13.64 18.61
CA ILE A 50 2.19 -13.73 19.70
C ILE A 50 0.92 -14.41 19.19
N LEU A 51 0.48 -15.48 19.89
CA LEU A 51 -0.86 -16.07 19.79
C LEU A 51 -1.66 -15.61 20.99
N CYS A 52 -2.81 -14.99 20.80
CA CYS A 52 -3.60 -14.44 21.90
C CYS A 52 -5.08 -14.76 21.76
N ASP A 53 -5.68 -15.35 22.79
CA ASP A 53 -7.13 -15.45 22.85
C ASP A 53 -7.76 -14.06 22.99
N ILE A 54 -8.91 -13.88 22.34
CA ILE A 54 -9.68 -12.64 22.42
C ILE A 54 -10.37 -12.54 23.78
N MET A 55 -11.04 -13.60 24.21
CA MET A 55 -11.94 -13.59 25.36
C MET A 55 -11.25 -14.12 26.62
N MET A 56 -10.59 -13.23 27.33
CA MET A 56 -9.92 -13.56 28.59
C MET A 56 -10.41 -12.66 29.73
N PRO A 57 -10.43 -13.16 30.98
CA PRO A 57 -10.76 -12.35 32.14
C PRO A 57 -9.70 -11.27 32.39
N GLU A 58 -10.11 -10.18 33.06
CA GLU A 58 -9.29 -9.02 33.46
C GLU A 58 -8.84 -8.13 32.27
N MET A 59 -8.23 -8.71 31.23
CA MET A 59 -7.75 -8.00 30.06
C MET A 59 -7.97 -8.85 28.81
N ASP A 60 -8.82 -8.38 27.91
CA ASP A 60 -9.08 -9.05 26.63
C ASP A 60 -7.91 -8.94 25.64
N GLY A 61 -7.91 -9.77 24.60
CA GLY A 61 -6.85 -9.80 23.59
C GLY A 61 -6.73 -8.48 22.81
N TYR A 62 -7.81 -7.71 22.67
CA TYR A 62 -7.78 -6.39 22.01
C TYR A 62 -7.02 -5.35 22.84
N ALA A 63 -7.19 -5.39 24.17
CA ALA A 63 -6.42 -4.54 25.08
C ALA A 63 -4.95 -4.90 25.07
N VAL A 64 -4.61 -6.20 25.00
CA VAL A 64 -3.23 -6.68 24.86
C VAL A 64 -2.61 -6.11 23.58
N LEU A 65 -3.24 -6.32 22.42
CA LEU A 65 -2.76 -5.79 21.14
C LEU A 65 -2.54 -4.27 21.20
N ARG A 66 -3.50 -3.53 21.74
CA ARG A 66 -3.43 -2.06 21.85
C ARG A 66 -2.28 -1.57 22.73
N ILE A 67 -1.91 -2.33 23.76
CA ILE A 67 -0.77 -1.99 24.63
C ILE A 67 0.54 -2.30 23.92
N LEU A 68 0.66 -3.48 23.31
CA LEU A 68 1.88 -3.93 22.66
C LEU A 68 2.19 -3.13 21.39
N SER A 69 1.17 -2.75 20.61
CA SER A 69 1.33 -1.92 19.41
C SER A 69 1.87 -0.50 19.67
N LYS A 70 1.80 -0.01 20.92
CA LYS A 70 2.37 1.28 21.32
C LYS A 70 3.81 1.20 21.84
N ASN A 71 4.36 0.00 21.95
CA ASN A 71 5.73 -0.22 22.43
C ASN A 71 6.62 -0.55 21.23
N GLU A 72 7.55 0.34 20.85
CA GLU A 72 8.37 0.21 19.64
C GLU A 72 9.06 -1.16 19.47
N PRO A 73 9.65 -1.83 20.46
CA PRO A 73 10.21 -3.16 20.28
C PRO A 73 9.18 -4.24 19.96
N LEU A 74 7.90 -4.03 20.35
CA LEU A 74 6.84 -5.04 20.23
C LEU A 74 5.79 -4.71 19.16
N SER A 75 5.76 -3.47 18.71
CA SER A 75 4.77 -2.99 17.72
C SER A 75 4.88 -3.68 16.37
N SER A 76 6.05 -4.23 16.04
CA SER A 76 6.30 -4.96 14.81
C SER A 76 6.14 -6.48 14.94
N VAL A 77 6.01 -7.02 16.18
CA VAL A 77 5.88 -8.47 16.41
C VAL A 77 4.53 -8.98 15.89
N PRO A 78 4.51 -10.01 15.03
CA PRO A 78 3.27 -10.57 14.49
C PRO A 78 2.31 -11.00 15.60
N PHE A 79 1.06 -10.57 15.49
CA PHE A 79 0.01 -10.82 16.46
C PHE A 79 -1.16 -11.55 15.81
N ILE A 80 -1.43 -12.78 16.26
CA ILE A 80 -2.51 -13.63 15.77
C ILE A 80 -3.54 -13.83 16.87
N PHE A 81 -4.81 -13.54 16.56
CA PHE A 81 -5.90 -13.83 17.47
C PHE A 81 -6.36 -15.30 17.38
N LEU A 82 -6.67 -15.89 18.53
CA LEU A 82 -7.44 -17.13 18.67
C LEU A 82 -8.89 -16.74 19.00
N THR A 83 -9.87 -17.17 18.21
CA THR A 83 -11.27 -16.70 18.33
C THR A 83 -12.29 -17.82 18.20
N ALA A 84 -13.41 -17.74 18.92
CA ALA A 84 -14.52 -18.65 18.71
C ALA A 84 -15.29 -18.31 17.42
N LYS A 85 -15.83 -19.32 16.73
CA LYS A 85 -16.51 -19.20 15.41
C LYS A 85 -17.71 -18.26 15.38
N THR A 86 -18.24 -17.87 16.52
CA THR A 86 -19.41 -16.98 16.68
C THR A 86 -19.06 -15.47 16.62
N GLU A 87 -17.78 -15.12 16.62
CA GLU A 87 -17.30 -13.73 16.77
C GLU A 87 -16.77 -13.10 15.47
N LEU A 88 -17.27 -13.55 14.32
CA LEU A 88 -16.90 -12.99 13.00
C LEU A 88 -17.08 -11.48 12.87
N ALA A 89 -17.95 -10.87 13.66
CA ALA A 89 -18.09 -9.41 13.75
C ALA A 89 -16.88 -8.76 14.45
N ASP A 90 -16.25 -9.46 15.39
CA ASP A 90 -15.11 -8.98 16.16
C ASP A 90 -13.78 -9.20 15.43
N VAL A 91 -13.72 -10.16 14.51
CA VAL A 91 -12.56 -10.37 13.62
C VAL A 91 -12.23 -9.08 12.82
N ARG A 92 -13.25 -8.41 12.26
CA ARG A 92 -13.08 -7.13 11.57
C ARG A 92 -12.49 -6.05 12.48
N ARG A 93 -12.90 -6.05 13.76
CA ARG A 93 -12.40 -5.11 14.76
C ARG A 93 -10.92 -5.36 15.07
N GLY A 94 -10.50 -6.63 15.20
CA GLY A 94 -9.11 -7.01 15.45
C GLY A 94 -8.18 -6.64 14.31
N MET A 95 -8.60 -6.87 13.05
CA MET A 95 -7.85 -6.48 11.87
C MET A 95 -7.71 -4.95 11.75
N THR A 96 -8.76 -4.20 12.09
CA THR A 96 -8.71 -2.72 12.14
C THR A 96 -7.77 -2.20 13.23
N LEU A 97 -7.53 -2.96 14.30
CA LEU A 97 -6.62 -2.63 15.38
C LEU A 97 -5.16 -3.02 15.09
N GLY A 98 -4.88 -3.66 13.96
CA GLY A 98 -3.53 -3.99 13.53
C GLY A 98 -3.08 -5.42 13.84
N ALA A 99 -4.00 -6.37 14.07
CA ALA A 99 -3.65 -7.79 14.12
C ALA A 99 -3.22 -8.30 12.74
N ASP A 100 -2.26 -9.21 12.71
CA ASP A 100 -1.74 -9.78 11.46
C ASP A 100 -2.62 -10.90 10.93
N ASP A 101 -3.30 -11.65 11.83
CA ASP A 101 -4.18 -12.75 11.46
C ASP A 101 -5.10 -13.16 12.60
N TYR A 102 -6.00 -14.14 12.30
CA TYR A 102 -6.84 -14.80 13.28
C TYR A 102 -6.99 -16.29 12.96
N ILE A 103 -7.17 -17.12 13.98
CA ILE A 103 -7.42 -18.55 13.86
C ILE A 103 -8.68 -18.88 14.66
N THR A 104 -9.65 -19.55 14.01
CA THR A 104 -10.93 -19.88 14.65
C THR A 104 -10.84 -21.19 15.42
N LYS A 105 -11.30 -21.18 16.68
CA LYS A 105 -11.46 -22.39 17.51
C LYS A 105 -12.75 -23.13 17.14
N PRO A 106 -12.75 -24.48 17.01
CA PRO A 106 -11.58 -25.36 17.04
C PRO A 106 -10.77 -25.24 15.76
N PHE A 107 -9.44 -25.24 15.89
CA PHE A 107 -8.50 -25.15 14.78
C PHE A 107 -7.89 -26.53 14.46
N ASP A 108 -7.49 -26.69 13.20
CA ASP A 108 -6.67 -27.81 12.78
C ASP A 108 -5.19 -27.52 13.05
N ASP A 109 -4.45 -28.53 13.52
CA ASP A 109 -3.03 -28.39 13.88
C ASP A 109 -2.17 -27.94 12.68
N VAL A 110 -2.49 -28.43 11.47
CA VAL A 110 -1.76 -28.07 10.23
C VAL A 110 -2.04 -26.61 9.86
N GLU A 111 -3.30 -26.17 9.90
CA GLU A 111 -3.70 -24.79 9.63
C GLU A 111 -3.01 -23.80 10.59
N LEU A 112 -2.96 -24.15 11.88
CA LEU A 112 -2.28 -23.34 12.89
C LEU A 112 -0.79 -23.24 12.63
N LEU A 113 -0.11 -24.35 12.36
CA LEU A 113 1.33 -24.38 12.09
C LEU A 113 1.68 -23.62 10.83
N ASP A 114 0.93 -23.80 9.73
CA ASP A 114 1.12 -23.09 8.47
C ASP A 114 0.98 -21.58 8.66
N THR A 115 -0.04 -21.15 9.42
CA THR A 115 -0.28 -19.74 9.71
C THR A 115 0.87 -19.14 10.53
N VAL A 116 1.29 -19.82 11.60
CA VAL A 116 2.41 -19.38 12.45
C VAL A 116 3.71 -19.27 11.65
N GLU A 117 4.06 -20.32 10.89
CA GLU A 117 5.28 -20.31 10.07
C GLU A 117 5.26 -19.19 9.02
N MET A 118 4.13 -19.02 8.35
CA MET A 118 3.97 -17.98 7.33
C MET A 118 4.17 -16.59 7.94
N ARG A 119 3.59 -16.30 9.11
CA ARG A 119 3.70 -14.99 9.77
C ARG A 119 5.12 -14.72 10.28
N ILE A 120 5.79 -15.73 10.90
CA ILE A 120 7.19 -15.59 11.32
C ILE A 120 8.12 -15.36 10.13
N LYS A 121 7.96 -16.13 9.04
CA LYS A 121 8.75 -15.95 7.79
C LYS A 121 8.55 -14.55 7.22
N LYS A 122 7.29 -14.07 7.17
CA LYS A 122 6.95 -12.72 6.70
C LYS A 122 7.60 -11.64 7.55
N HIS A 123 7.52 -11.74 8.87
CA HIS A 123 8.11 -10.76 9.78
C HIS A 123 9.64 -10.69 9.69
N LYS A 124 10.33 -11.85 9.60
CA LYS A 124 11.79 -11.87 9.44
C LYS A 124 12.26 -11.28 8.11
N ALA A 125 11.48 -11.43 7.06
CA ALA A 125 11.73 -10.77 5.78
C ALA A 125 11.54 -9.24 5.87
N GLN A 126 10.64 -8.74 6.74
CA GLN A 126 10.38 -7.32 6.96
C GLN A 126 11.44 -6.62 7.82
N GLY A 127 12.10 -7.32 8.74
CA GLY A 127 13.17 -6.76 9.58
C GLY A 127 14.43 -6.36 8.81
N ALA A 128 14.53 -6.71 7.53
CA ALA A 128 15.62 -6.31 6.64
C ALA A 128 15.31 -5.07 5.75
N HIS A 129 14.06 -4.65 5.64
CA HIS A 129 13.67 -3.46 4.87
C HIS A 129 12.36 -2.86 5.40
N ASN A 130 12.42 -1.59 5.81
CA ASN A 130 11.25 -0.75 6.08
C ASN A 130 10.39 -0.56 4.82
N ASN A 131 9.08 -0.75 5.00
CA ASN A 131 7.94 -0.33 4.17
C ASN A 131 7.59 -1.17 2.93
N SER A 132 6.64 -2.10 3.11
CA SER A 132 5.42 -2.31 2.29
C SER A 132 4.90 -3.75 2.41
N PRO A 133 3.58 -4.03 2.44
CA PRO A 133 3.00 -5.36 2.70
C PRO A 133 2.89 -6.22 1.43
N HIS A 134 3.98 -6.47 0.73
CA HIS A 134 4.09 -7.45 -0.34
C HIS A 134 5.56 -7.81 -0.61
N ALA A 135 6.08 -8.86 0.04
CA ALA A 135 7.37 -9.37 -0.38
C ALA A 135 7.50 -10.88 -0.18
N ILE A 136 7.28 -11.63 -1.22
CA ILE A 136 7.79 -12.99 -1.40
C ILE A 136 8.85 -13.06 -2.51
N ILE A 137 9.35 -11.95 -2.98
CA ILE A 137 10.56 -11.88 -3.83
C ILE A 137 11.25 -10.58 -3.44
N ASN A 138 12.58 -10.57 -3.27
CA ASN A 138 13.39 -9.34 -3.27
C ASN A 138 13.30 -8.74 -4.68
N LEU A 139 12.18 -8.07 -4.98
CA LEU A 139 11.99 -7.44 -6.26
C LEU A 139 12.70 -6.09 -6.24
N PRO A 140 13.43 -5.77 -7.30
CA PRO A 140 14.09 -4.50 -7.40
C PRO A 140 13.10 -3.34 -7.34
N THR A 141 13.50 -2.22 -6.75
CA THR A 141 12.72 -0.98 -6.79
C THR A 141 12.72 -0.39 -8.21
N GLY A 142 11.79 0.53 -8.49
CA GLY A 142 11.78 1.24 -9.78
C GLY A 142 13.12 1.90 -10.10
N GLU A 143 13.78 2.48 -9.10
CA GLU A 143 15.12 3.07 -9.25
C GLU A 143 16.18 2.02 -9.58
N GLN A 144 16.16 0.86 -8.91
CA GLN A 144 17.10 -0.24 -9.20
C GLN A 144 16.88 -0.77 -10.62
N ILE A 145 15.63 -0.89 -11.08
CA ILE A 145 15.34 -1.30 -12.47
C ILE A 145 15.84 -0.27 -13.47
N ILE A 146 15.59 1.03 -13.23
CA ILE A 146 16.08 2.08 -14.12
C ILE A 146 17.62 2.07 -14.19
N ARG A 147 18.28 1.90 -13.05
CA ARG A 147 19.75 1.80 -12.97
C ARG A 147 20.32 0.51 -13.60
N SER A 148 19.54 -0.56 -13.65
CA SER A 148 19.94 -1.84 -14.26
C SER A 148 19.69 -1.88 -15.77
N LEU A 149 18.99 -0.90 -16.34
CA LEU A 149 18.81 -0.82 -17.77
C LEU A 149 20.18 -0.65 -18.45
N PRO A 150 20.46 -1.42 -19.53
CA PRO A 150 21.69 -1.26 -20.28
C PRO A 150 21.89 0.18 -20.77
N GLU A 151 23.10 0.69 -20.72
CA GLU A 151 23.43 2.03 -21.24
C GLU A 151 22.94 2.20 -22.68
N THR A 152 23.05 1.14 -23.49
CA THR A 152 22.56 1.12 -24.88
C THR A 152 21.06 1.44 -25.02
N LEU A 153 20.23 1.16 -24.02
CA LEU A 153 18.83 1.55 -23.98
C LEU A 153 18.64 3.00 -23.55
N MET A 154 19.61 3.57 -22.83
CA MET A 154 19.58 4.91 -22.28
C MET A 154 20.35 5.94 -23.14
N GLU A 155 20.85 5.54 -24.31
CA GLU A 155 21.58 6.42 -25.28
C GLU A 155 20.69 7.46 -25.96
N GLY A 156 19.37 7.40 -25.79
CA GLY A 156 18.46 8.41 -26.30
C GLY A 156 18.70 9.78 -25.66
N GLU A 157 18.77 10.84 -26.47
CA GLU A 157 18.85 12.20 -25.94
C GLU A 157 17.65 12.49 -25.01
N ALA A 158 17.95 13.03 -23.83
CA ALA A 158 16.92 13.47 -22.90
C ALA A 158 16.06 14.56 -23.56
N ARG A 159 14.74 14.43 -23.40
CA ARG A 159 13.76 15.37 -23.95
C ARG A 159 13.11 16.16 -22.83
N LEU A 160 13.13 17.46 -22.96
CA LEU A 160 12.40 18.36 -22.08
C LEU A 160 11.00 18.61 -22.65
N ILE A 161 9.99 18.18 -21.91
CA ILE A 161 8.59 18.43 -22.18
C ILE A 161 8.13 19.55 -21.25
N ARG A 162 7.69 20.66 -21.80
CA ARG A 162 7.25 21.80 -20.99
C ARG A 162 5.94 21.51 -20.27
N LYS A 163 5.75 22.16 -19.13
CA LYS A 163 4.50 22.10 -18.38
C LYS A 163 3.28 22.25 -19.29
N LYS A 164 2.31 21.33 -19.19
CA LYS A 164 1.08 21.19 -19.96
C LYS A 164 1.24 20.62 -21.37
N ASP A 165 2.46 20.47 -21.88
CA ASP A 165 2.67 19.82 -23.18
C ASP A 165 2.44 18.32 -23.09
N LEU A 166 2.05 17.74 -24.23
CA LEU A 166 1.81 16.30 -24.36
C LEU A 166 3.13 15.55 -24.53
N LEU A 167 3.33 14.49 -23.74
CA LEU A 167 4.35 13.49 -24.02
C LEU A 167 3.88 12.56 -25.15
N PHE A 168 2.63 12.08 -25.07
CA PHE A 168 1.92 11.36 -26.13
C PHE A 168 0.41 11.42 -25.89
N ALA A 169 -0.38 11.16 -26.93
CA ALA A 169 -1.84 11.08 -26.84
C ALA A 169 -2.35 9.63 -27.00
N GLU A 170 -3.49 9.34 -26.39
CA GLU A 170 -4.23 8.09 -26.59
C GLU A 170 -4.47 7.83 -28.08
N GLY A 171 -4.30 6.58 -28.50
CA GLY A 171 -4.46 6.16 -29.90
C GLY A 171 -3.25 6.42 -30.79
N GLN A 172 -2.28 7.24 -30.42
CA GLN A 172 -1.02 7.37 -31.16
C GLN A 172 -0.24 6.08 -31.18
N THR A 173 0.58 5.86 -32.22
CA THR A 173 1.44 4.69 -32.32
C THR A 173 2.47 4.68 -31.20
N CYS A 174 2.46 3.62 -30.38
CA CYS A 174 3.41 3.44 -29.28
C CYS A 174 4.76 2.98 -29.87
N ARG A 175 5.66 3.95 -30.10
CA ARG A 175 7.03 3.68 -30.58
C ARG A 175 8.07 3.67 -29.47
N TYR A 176 7.78 4.31 -28.34
CA TYR A 176 8.71 4.51 -27.24
C TYR A 176 8.01 4.23 -25.89
N VAL A 177 8.80 3.78 -24.92
CA VAL A 177 8.53 3.98 -23.50
C VAL A 177 9.45 5.11 -23.01
N PHE A 178 9.12 5.74 -21.89
CA PHE A 178 9.85 6.93 -21.43
C PHE A 178 10.25 6.76 -19.97
N VAL A 179 11.54 6.89 -19.70
CA VAL A 179 12.08 6.94 -18.33
C VAL A 179 12.01 8.40 -17.86
N ILE A 180 11.31 8.67 -16.77
CA ILE A 180 11.34 9.99 -16.12
C ILE A 180 12.71 10.19 -15.46
N GLN A 181 13.38 11.29 -15.75
CA GLN A 181 14.61 11.73 -15.09
C GLN A 181 14.31 12.78 -14.02
N SER A 182 13.43 13.72 -14.34
CA SER A 182 12.97 14.76 -13.41
C SER A 182 11.58 15.25 -13.80
N GLY A 183 10.89 15.91 -12.86
CA GLY A 183 9.55 16.40 -13.05
C GLY A 183 8.45 15.35 -12.86
N ARG A 184 7.20 15.76 -13.13
CA ARG A 184 6.00 14.95 -12.89
C ARG A 184 5.08 15.01 -14.10
N ALA A 185 4.35 13.91 -14.35
CA ALA A 185 3.39 13.79 -15.44
C ALA A 185 2.06 13.23 -14.94
N ILE A 186 1.00 13.51 -15.67
CA ILE A 186 -0.33 12.96 -15.42
C ILE A 186 -0.82 12.19 -16.65
N ALA A 187 -1.44 11.04 -16.39
CA ALA A 187 -2.17 10.32 -17.41
C ALA A 187 -3.65 10.65 -17.33
N THR A 188 -4.26 10.84 -18.48
CA THR A 188 -5.69 11.17 -18.59
C THR A 188 -6.36 10.30 -19.65
N LYS A 189 -7.66 10.10 -19.48
CA LYS A 189 -8.57 9.56 -20.49
C LYS A 189 -9.73 10.52 -20.70
N ILE A 190 -10.23 10.55 -21.93
CA ILE A 190 -11.37 11.38 -22.31
C ILE A 190 -12.56 10.46 -22.56
N ASP A 191 -13.72 10.75 -21.93
CA ASP A 191 -14.94 10.04 -22.20
C ASP A 191 -15.62 10.50 -23.50
N ASN A 192 -16.73 9.83 -23.84
CA ASN A 192 -17.51 10.15 -25.06
C ASN A 192 -18.15 11.57 -25.02
N TYR A 193 -18.14 12.22 -23.87
CA TYR A 193 -18.66 13.60 -23.67
C TYR A 193 -17.54 14.64 -23.59
N ALA A 194 -16.32 14.26 -24.01
CA ALA A 194 -15.12 15.09 -23.94
C ALA A 194 -14.72 15.51 -22.50
N LYS A 195 -15.18 14.78 -21.48
CA LYS A 195 -14.75 14.99 -20.11
C LYS A 195 -13.44 14.26 -19.86
N GLU A 196 -12.44 15.00 -19.44
CA GLU A 196 -11.12 14.46 -19.11
C GLU A 196 -11.12 13.94 -17.65
N VAL A 197 -10.59 12.73 -17.44
CA VAL A 197 -10.42 12.12 -16.13
C VAL A 197 -8.97 11.75 -15.94
N VAL A 198 -8.36 12.19 -14.84
CA VAL A 198 -7.00 11.78 -14.45
C VAL A 198 -7.04 10.34 -13.98
N THR A 199 -6.31 9.48 -14.67
CA THR A 199 -6.24 8.05 -14.37
C THR A 199 -5.03 7.71 -13.52
N ARG A 200 -3.91 8.45 -13.68
CA ARG A 200 -2.64 8.14 -13.02
C ARG A 200 -1.75 9.35 -12.85
N LEU A 201 -0.93 9.32 -11.79
CA LEU A 201 0.11 10.28 -11.52
C LEU A 201 1.46 9.59 -11.69
N TYR A 202 2.42 10.24 -12.35
CA TYR A 202 3.75 9.71 -12.64
C TYR A 202 4.84 10.64 -12.11
N GLN A 203 5.77 10.08 -11.36
CA GLN A 203 6.98 10.76 -10.88
C GLN A 203 8.16 9.79 -10.87
N TYR A 204 9.40 10.30 -10.87
CA TYR A 204 10.58 9.47 -10.71
C TYR A 204 10.50 8.64 -9.40
N PRO A 205 10.91 7.36 -9.38
CA PRO A 205 11.45 6.57 -10.49
C PRO A 205 10.38 5.74 -11.21
N VAL A 206 10.00 6.11 -12.43
CA VAL A 206 8.99 5.36 -13.20
C VAL A 206 9.31 5.35 -14.70
N ILE A 207 8.85 4.29 -15.38
CA ILE A 207 8.86 4.18 -16.84
C ILE A 207 7.41 4.30 -17.33
N ILE A 208 7.15 5.29 -18.16
CA ILE A 208 5.82 5.58 -18.74
C ILE A 208 5.64 4.84 -20.07
N GLY A 209 4.42 4.39 -20.34
CA GLY A 209 4.06 3.73 -21.60
C GLY A 209 4.25 2.22 -21.62
N VAL A 210 4.69 1.62 -20.52
CA VAL A 210 4.96 0.17 -20.41
C VAL A 210 3.72 -0.67 -20.72
N ALA A 211 2.57 -0.36 -20.10
CA ALA A 211 1.32 -1.08 -20.36
C ALA A 211 0.94 -1.02 -21.85
N SER A 212 1.08 0.15 -22.48
CA SER A 212 0.79 0.34 -23.90
C SER A 212 1.77 -0.43 -24.80
N ALA A 213 3.04 -0.54 -24.38
CA ALA A 213 4.05 -1.29 -25.12
C ALA A 213 3.73 -2.79 -25.17
N PHE A 214 3.27 -3.35 -24.05
CA PHE A 214 2.91 -4.79 -23.97
C PHE A 214 1.50 -5.08 -24.50
N ALA A 215 0.51 -4.17 -24.31
CA ALA A 215 -0.86 -4.37 -24.72
C ALA A 215 -1.09 -4.25 -26.25
N GLY A 216 -0.18 -3.59 -26.97
CA GLY A 216 -0.37 -3.41 -28.41
C GLY A 216 0.52 -2.34 -29.04
N ASN A 217 0.02 -1.74 -30.14
CA ASN A 217 0.79 -0.79 -30.93
C ASN A 217 0.35 0.67 -30.75
N ARG A 218 -0.57 0.95 -29.82
CA ARG A 218 -1.08 2.30 -29.57
C ARG A 218 -1.08 2.62 -28.09
N TYR A 219 -0.79 3.87 -27.76
CA TYR A 219 -0.92 4.35 -26.39
C TYR A 219 -2.37 4.26 -25.92
N GLN A 220 -2.57 3.74 -24.70
CA GLN A 220 -3.88 3.50 -24.11
C GLN A 220 -4.38 4.66 -23.26
N GLU A 221 -3.58 5.70 -23.12
CA GLU A 221 -3.86 6.89 -22.33
C GLU A 221 -3.14 8.11 -22.93
N THR A 222 -3.59 9.31 -22.62
CA THR A 222 -2.90 10.54 -22.92
C THR A 222 -2.03 10.91 -21.72
N VAL A 223 -0.73 11.20 -21.96
CA VAL A 223 0.19 11.66 -20.91
C VAL A 223 0.67 13.06 -21.21
N LYS A 224 0.55 13.95 -20.23
CA LYS A 224 1.01 15.35 -20.32
C LYS A 224 1.90 15.71 -19.12
N ALA A 225 2.82 16.61 -19.34
CA ALA A 225 3.70 17.14 -18.32
C ALA A 225 2.90 17.98 -17.32
N PHE A 226 2.95 17.62 -16.05
CA PHE A 226 2.31 18.37 -14.97
C PHE A 226 3.17 19.59 -14.57
N GLU A 227 4.47 19.46 -14.65
CA GLU A 227 5.51 20.48 -14.56
C GLU A 227 6.54 20.22 -15.66
N ASP A 228 7.59 21.03 -15.79
CA ASP A 228 8.65 20.75 -16.75
C ASP A 228 9.22 19.34 -16.47
N LEU A 229 9.14 18.47 -17.49
CA LEU A 229 9.39 17.04 -17.39
C LEU A 229 10.55 16.64 -18.29
N GLU A 230 11.57 16.03 -17.72
CA GLU A 230 12.69 15.48 -18.47
C GLU A 230 12.56 13.96 -18.57
N VAL A 231 12.63 13.43 -19.80
CA VAL A 231 12.45 12.00 -20.07
C VAL A 231 13.49 11.47 -21.06
N ILE A 232 13.88 10.21 -20.88
CA ILE A 232 14.69 9.48 -21.88
C ILE A 232 13.76 8.54 -22.65
N PRO A 233 13.62 8.67 -23.99
CA PRO A 233 12.86 7.75 -24.81
C PRO A 233 13.65 6.45 -25.05
N ILE A 234 13.02 5.30 -24.78
CA ILE A 234 13.54 3.98 -25.12
C ILE A 234 12.66 3.39 -26.22
N ARG A 235 13.23 2.85 -27.28
CA ARG A 235 12.45 2.19 -28.32
C ARG A 235 11.67 1.02 -27.74
N LYS A 236 10.39 0.93 -28.08
CA LYS A 236 9.47 -0.11 -27.59
C LYS A 236 10.03 -1.51 -27.74
N ASP A 237 10.52 -1.84 -28.94
CA ASP A 237 10.94 -3.21 -29.26
C ASP A 237 12.20 -3.62 -28.48
N ASP A 238 13.13 -2.67 -28.30
CA ASP A 238 14.35 -2.88 -27.52
C ASP A 238 14.03 -3.03 -26.03
N PHE A 239 13.10 -2.22 -25.52
CA PHE A 239 12.61 -2.32 -24.15
C PHE A 239 11.91 -3.66 -23.88
N ILE A 240 11.00 -4.09 -24.74
CA ILE A 240 10.30 -5.37 -24.62
C ILE A 240 11.30 -6.51 -24.66
N SER A 241 12.26 -6.50 -25.63
CA SER A 241 13.29 -7.51 -25.72
C SER A 241 14.12 -7.60 -24.44
N HIS A 242 14.54 -6.47 -23.87
CA HIS A 242 15.26 -6.46 -22.60
C HIS A 242 14.43 -7.08 -21.46
N VAL A 243 13.18 -6.62 -21.26
CA VAL A 243 12.32 -7.12 -20.19
C VAL A 243 12.07 -8.62 -20.29
N LEU A 244 11.90 -9.16 -21.50
CA LEU A 244 11.65 -10.59 -21.71
C LEU A 244 12.90 -11.46 -21.48
N HIS A 245 14.12 -10.90 -21.62
CA HIS A 245 15.38 -11.62 -21.42
C HIS A 245 15.99 -11.41 -20.04
N ASP A 246 15.54 -10.40 -19.27
CA ASP A 246 16.01 -10.16 -17.90
C ASP A 246 14.94 -10.54 -16.88
N PRO A 247 15.12 -11.65 -16.11
CA PRO A 247 14.13 -12.12 -15.14
C PRO A 247 13.80 -11.10 -14.05
N SER A 248 14.75 -10.26 -13.66
CA SER A 248 14.56 -9.23 -12.63
C SER A 248 13.60 -8.14 -13.13
N SER A 249 13.84 -7.62 -14.34
CA SER A 249 12.95 -6.67 -15.00
C SER A 249 11.57 -7.27 -15.25
N ALA A 250 11.49 -8.50 -15.76
CA ALA A 250 10.22 -9.18 -15.98
C ALA A 250 9.39 -9.30 -14.69
N SER A 251 10.02 -9.76 -13.60
CA SER A 251 9.38 -9.91 -12.29
C SER A 251 8.88 -8.56 -11.74
N TYR A 252 9.69 -7.51 -11.86
CA TYR A 252 9.29 -6.16 -11.45
C TYR A 252 8.05 -5.66 -12.20
N PHE A 253 8.05 -5.74 -13.54
CA PHE A 253 6.93 -5.26 -14.33
C PHE A 253 5.66 -6.10 -14.14
N LEU A 254 5.77 -7.42 -13.95
CA LEU A 254 4.64 -8.27 -13.59
C LEU A 254 4.02 -7.85 -12.25
N GLN A 255 4.86 -7.58 -11.24
CA GLN A 255 4.36 -7.10 -9.95
C GLN A 255 3.71 -5.71 -10.07
N GLN A 256 4.31 -4.80 -10.83
CA GLN A 256 3.72 -3.48 -11.08
C GLN A 256 2.35 -3.60 -11.75
N MET A 257 2.21 -4.48 -12.75
CA MET A 257 0.92 -4.73 -13.41
C MET A 257 -0.12 -5.31 -12.43
N ALA A 258 0.27 -6.28 -11.60
CA ALA A 258 -0.60 -6.84 -10.57
C ALA A 258 -1.02 -5.78 -9.53
N SER A 259 -0.10 -4.95 -9.07
CA SER A 259 -0.39 -3.85 -8.16
C SER A 259 -1.35 -2.83 -8.78
N TYR A 260 -1.17 -2.49 -10.05
CA TYR A 260 -2.09 -1.60 -10.76
C TYR A 260 -3.49 -2.19 -10.91
N GLN A 261 -3.61 -3.51 -11.10
CA GLN A 261 -4.90 -4.18 -11.15
C GLN A 261 -5.63 -4.04 -9.81
N VAL A 262 -4.96 -4.35 -8.70
CA VAL A 262 -5.53 -4.22 -7.35
C VAL A 262 -5.98 -2.77 -7.07
N GLN A 263 -5.13 -1.79 -7.37
CA GLN A 263 -5.48 -0.37 -7.20
C GLN A 263 -6.67 0.06 -8.08
N ALA A 264 -6.76 -0.48 -9.30
CA ALA A 264 -7.89 -0.19 -10.19
C ALA A 264 -9.21 -0.76 -9.63
N ASP A 265 -9.18 -1.97 -9.07
CA ASP A 265 -10.35 -2.59 -8.44
C ASP A 265 -10.79 -1.82 -7.19
N GLU A 266 -9.86 -1.40 -6.32
CA GLU A 266 -10.16 -0.54 -5.17
C GLU A 266 -10.75 0.81 -5.60
N LYS A 267 -10.18 1.44 -6.62
CA LYS A 267 -10.68 2.70 -7.18
C LYS A 267 -12.07 2.53 -7.78
N LEU A 268 -12.34 1.41 -8.44
CA LEU A 268 -13.66 1.08 -8.97
C LEU A 268 -14.70 0.96 -7.85
N LEU A 269 -14.38 0.24 -6.77
CA LEU A 269 -15.25 0.10 -5.61
C LEU A 269 -15.51 1.46 -4.94
N LEU A 270 -14.48 2.27 -4.78
CA LEU A 270 -14.62 3.62 -4.24
C LEU A 270 -15.51 4.50 -5.14
N GLN A 271 -15.37 4.42 -6.47
CA GLN A 271 -16.20 5.17 -7.40
C GLN A 271 -17.65 4.71 -7.40
N ALA A 272 -17.91 3.41 -7.27
CA ALA A 272 -19.25 2.85 -7.27
C ALA A 272 -20.00 3.10 -5.94
N PHE A 273 -19.34 2.95 -4.82
CA PHE A 273 -19.99 2.91 -3.50
C PHE A 273 -19.50 3.98 -2.52
N GLY A 274 -18.38 4.64 -2.81
CA GLY A 274 -17.80 5.64 -1.92
C GLY A 274 -18.63 6.93 -1.89
N SER A 275 -18.76 7.50 -0.70
CA SER A 275 -19.30 8.86 -0.54
C SER A 275 -18.38 9.91 -1.19
N VAL A 276 -18.87 11.11 -1.44
CA VAL A 276 -18.05 12.21 -1.95
C VAL A 276 -16.88 12.52 -1.01
N ARG A 277 -17.10 12.44 0.30
CA ARG A 277 -16.04 12.61 1.30
C ARG A 277 -14.94 11.57 1.16
N MET A 278 -15.31 10.30 0.99
CA MET A 278 -14.34 9.21 0.77
C MET A 278 -13.55 9.42 -0.52
N LYS A 279 -14.22 9.77 -1.61
CA LYS A 279 -13.58 10.04 -2.92
C LYS A 279 -12.60 11.21 -2.83
N LEU A 280 -13.00 12.30 -2.17
CA LEU A 280 -12.13 13.45 -1.98
C LEU A 280 -10.96 13.14 -1.06
N ALA A 281 -11.18 12.43 0.05
CA ALA A 281 -10.11 12.03 0.98
C ALA A 281 -9.06 11.15 0.28
N ALA A 282 -9.51 10.16 -0.52
CA ALA A 282 -8.62 9.31 -1.31
C ALA A 282 -7.83 10.11 -2.34
N THR A 283 -8.50 11.02 -3.07
CA THR A 283 -7.84 11.88 -4.07
C THR A 283 -6.79 12.79 -3.42
N LEU A 284 -7.09 13.37 -2.27
CA LEU A 284 -6.13 14.20 -1.53
C LEU A 284 -4.95 13.39 -0.99
N ALA A 285 -5.19 12.14 -0.56
CA ALA A 285 -4.11 11.26 -0.12
C ALA A 285 -3.17 10.86 -1.27
N ASP A 286 -3.73 10.56 -2.46
CA ASP A 286 -2.93 10.28 -3.66
C ASP A 286 -2.10 11.52 -4.07
N LEU A 287 -2.71 12.71 -4.02
CA LEU A 287 -2.00 13.97 -4.28
C LEU A 287 -0.97 14.31 -3.21
N TYR A 288 -1.25 13.98 -1.94
CA TYR A 288 -0.25 14.16 -0.87
C TYR A 288 1.02 13.41 -1.20
N SER A 289 0.93 12.11 -1.49
CA SER A 289 2.10 11.29 -1.86
C SER A 289 2.84 11.81 -3.10
N PHE A 290 2.12 12.49 -4.00
CA PHE A 290 2.69 13.07 -5.23
C PHE A 290 3.39 14.40 -5.00
N TYR A 291 2.98 15.17 -3.97
CA TYR A 291 3.53 16.51 -3.66
C TYR A 291 4.36 16.55 -2.39
N GLU A 292 4.46 15.43 -1.65
CA GLU A 292 5.14 15.40 -0.38
C GLU A 292 6.62 15.73 -0.52
N GLU A 293 7.04 16.79 0.17
CA GLU A 293 8.43 17.17 0.38
C GLU A 293 8.60 17.47 1.88
N ASN A 294 9.51 16.76 2.54
CA ASN A 294 9.81 16.96 3.98
C ASN A 294 8.58 16.83 4.91
N ASN A 295 7.73 15.84 4.68
CA ASN A 295 6.47 15.60 5.42
C ASN A 295 5.43 16.74 5.30
N MET A 296 5.53 17.56 4.27
CA MET A 296 4.53 18.58 3.93
C MET A 296 4.18 18.49 2.46
N ALA A 297 2.91 18.62 2.14
CA ALA A 297 2.46 18.72 0.76
C ALA A 297 1.62 19.99 0.59
N VAL A 298 2.10 20.89 -0.27
CA VAL A 298 1.32 22.00 -0.81
C VAL A 298 0.80 21.56 -2.17
N ILE A 299 -0.50 21.37 -2.29
CA ILE A 299 -1.15 20.81 -3.48
C ILE A 299 -1.75 21.94 -4.31
N PRO A 300 -1.07 22.42 -5.38
CA PRO A 300 -1.53 23.50 -6.24
C PRO A 300 -2.49 22.96 -7.32
N VAL A 301 -3.65 22.47 -6.90
CA VAL A 301 -4.64 21.84 -7.79
C VAL A 301 -5.89 22.71 -7.91
N SER A 302 -6.39 22.90 -9.13
CA SER A 302 -7.66 23.60 -9.34
C SER A 302 -8.84 22.77 -8.79
N ARG A 303 -9.93 23.46 -8.41
CA ARG A 303 -11.16 22.76 -7.94
C ARG A 303 -11.81 21.93 -9.06
N GLU A 304 -11.57 22.28 -10.31
CA GLU A 304 -12.01 21.54 -11.49
C GLU A 304 -11.22 20.25 -11.66
N ASP A 305 -9.89 20.32 -11.57
CA ASP A 305 -9.03 19.16 -11.66
C ASP A 305 -9.30 18.18 -10.49
N LEU A 306 -9.47 18.73 -9.29
CA LEU A 306 -9.81 17.91 -8.11
C LEU A 306 -11.17 17.22 -8.26
N ALA A 307 -12.16 17.91 -8.82
CA ALA A 307 -13.47 17.33 -9.12
C ALA A 307 -13.38 16.23 -10.18
N SER A 308 -12.58 16.45 -11.21
CA SER A 308 -12.29 15.45 -12.25
C SER A 308 -11.60 14.20 -11.67
N MET A 309 -10.60 14.39 -10.81
CA MET A 309 -9.88 13.29 -10.13
C MET A 309 -10.80 12.49 -9.20
N ALA A 310 -11.63 13.18 -8.42
CA ALA A 310 -12.59 12.55 -7.49
C ALA A 310 -13.84 11.98 -8.19
N GLY A 311 -14.03 12.24 -9.48
CA GLY A 311 -15.19 11.78 -10.25
C GLY A 311 -16.51 12.38 -9.77
N THR A 312 -16.53 13.69 -9.41
CA THR A 312 -17.72 14.37 -8.88
C THR A 312 -17.84 15.79 -9.41
N ALA A 313 -18.91 16.52 -9.07
CA ALA A 313 -19.12 17.89 -9.50
C ALA A 313 -18.26 18.88 -8.69
N LYS A 314 -17.83 19.96 -9.34
CA LYS A 314 -16.96 21.00 -8.76
C LYS A 314 -17.62 21.64 -7.50
N GLU A 315 -18.90 21.92 -7.55
CA GLU A 315 -19.66 22.52 -6.46
C GLU A 315 -19.68 21.62 -5.22
N THR A 316 -19.76 20.30 -5.44
CA THR A 316 -19.74 19.31 -4.38
C THR A 316 -18.35 19.21 -3.73
N ILE A 317 -17.27 19.28 -4.52
CA ILE A 317 -15.91 19.35 -4.02
C ILE A 317 -15.67 20.61 -3.18
N ILE A 318 -16.13 21.77 -3.64
CA ILE A 318 -15.97 23.04 -2.90
C ILE A 318 -16.62 22.95 -1.53
N ARG A 319 -17.85 22.39 -1.45
CA ARG A 319 -18.55 22.20 -0.18
C ARG A 319 -17.79 21.22 0.73
N CYS A 320 -17.41 20.08 0.21
CA CYS A 320 -16.69 19.05 0.98
C CYS A 320 -15.32 19.54 1.48
N LEU A 321 -14.59 20.33 0.67
CA LEU A 321 -13.34 20.96 1.10
C LEU A 321 -13.56 21.99 2.22
N SER A 322 -14.68 22.71 2.23
CA SER A 322 -15.02 23.63 3.31
C SER A 322 -15.28 22.87 4.62
N GLU A 323 -15.98 21.74 4.56
CA GLU A 323 -16.16 20.83 5.70
C GLU A 323 -14.82 20.30 6.21
N PHE A 324 -13.92 19.83 5.32
CA PHE A 324 -12.58 19.36 5.70
C PHE A 324 -11.73 20.46 6.34
N LYS A 325 -11.87 21.70 5.89
CA LYS A 325 -11.19 22.86 6.50
C LYS A 325 -11.73 23.12 7.91
N GLU A 326 -13.04 23.10 8.12
CA GLU A 326 -13.66 23.27 9.44
C GLU A 326 -13.25 22.17 10.43
N GLU A 327 -13.11 20.94 9.94
CA GLU A 327 -12.63 19.80 10.72
C GLU A 327 -11.10 19.81 10.94
N GLY A 328 -10.37 20.77 10.36
CA GLY A 328 -8.91 20.88 10.49
C GLY A 328 -8.12 19.81 9.74
N LEU A 329 -8.73 19.12 8.76
CA LEU A 329 -8.08 18.12 7.92
C LEU A 329 -7.20 18.76 6.86
N VAL A 330 -7.63 19.92 6.35
CA VAL A 330 -6.91 20.69 5.34
C VAL A 330 -6.91 22.18 5.69
N THR A 331 -5.87 22.88 5.22
CA THR A 331 -5.81 24.35 5.19
C THR A 331 -5.83 24.80 3.74
N ILE A 332 -6.55 25.88 3.44
CA ILE A 332 -6.68 26.44 2.07
C ILE A 332 -6.02 27.80 2.06
N GLN A 333 -5.03 27.97 1.19
CA GLN A 333 -4.31 29.25 0.95
C GLN A 333 -4.44 29.61 -0.53
N GLY A 334 -5.38 30.50 -0.87
CA GLY A 334 -5.70 30.80 -2.26
C GLY A 334 -6.25 29.58 -3.00
N SER A 335 -5.53 29.14 -4.05
CA SER A 335 -5.82 27.90 -4.78
C SER A 335 -5.24 26.66 -4.13
N ASP A 336 -4.23 26.82 -3.28
CA ASP A 336 -3.44 25.71 -2.76
C ASP A 336 -4.15 25.02 -1.58
N ILE A 337 -4.01 23.69 -1.51
CA ILE A 337 -4.52 22.85 -0.45
C ILE A 337 -3.31 22.29 0.32
N ILE A 338 -3.30 22.54 1.62
CA ILE A 338 -2.28 22.00 2.52
C ILE A 338 -2.97 20.96 3.41
N ILE A 339 -2.47 19.73 3.41
CA ILE A 339 -3.01 18.66 4.23
C ILE A 339 -2.44 18.80 5.64
N SER A 340 -3.33 18.96 6.63
CA SER A 340 -2.96 19.10 8.03
C SER A 340 -2.72 17.73 8.71
N SER A 341 -3.42 16.67 8.27
CA SER A 341 -3.27 15.32 8.82
C SER A 341 -3.62 14.27 7.77
N ILE A 342 -2.58 13.67 7.20
CA ILE A 342 -2.73 12.58 6.23
C ILE A 342 -3.35 11.33 6.86
N GLN A 343 -3.04 11.05 8.14
CA GLN A 343 -3.59 9.90 8.85
C GLN A 343 -5.11 9.96 8.97
N LYS A 344 -5.66 11.13 9.39
CA LYS A 344 -7.11 11.33 9.48
C LYS A 344 -7.80 11.27 8.12
N LEU A 345 -7.16 11.75 7.05
CA LEU A 345 -7.69 11.60 5.69
C LEU A 345 -7.69 10.15 5.22
N ALA A 346 -6.67 9.37 5.58
CA ALA A 346 -6.60 7.95 5.26
C ALA A 346 -7.72 7.15 5.98
N GLU A 347 -8.07 7.50 7.21
CA GLU A 347 -9.19 6.89 7.95
C GLU A 347 -10.56 7.13 7.28
N LEU A 348 -10.72 8.22 6.53
CA LEU A 348 -11.95 8.52 5.79
C LEU A 348 -12.09 7.73 4.48
N ARG A 349 -11.08 6.97 4.07
CA ARG A 349 -11.09 6.13 2.86
C ARG A 349 -12.00 4.90 2.98
N TYR A 350 -12.33 4.50 4.22
CA TYR A 350 -13.05 3.24 4.52
C TYR A 350 -14.36 3.45 5.25
#